data_4a45eb27ae7962a4cd96e5e1ecb11b62
#
_entry.id   4a45eb27ae7962a4cd96e5e1ecb11b62
#
_cell.length_a   1.000
_cell.length_b   1.000
_cell.length_c   1.000
_cell.angle_alpha   90.00
_cell.angle_beta   90.00
_cell.angle_gamma   90.00
#
_symmetry.space_group_name_H-M   'P 1'
#
loop_
_entity.id
_entity.type
_entity.pdbx_description
1 polymer ?
#
loop_
_entity_poly.entity_id
_entity_poly.type
_entity_poly.pdbx_seq_one_letter_code
_entity_poly.pdbx_strand_id
1 'polypeptide(L)'
;MLGSGGAARAIAFAVKDRDGKLIIVNRTYKIARDLAHAVNCRFIKLDQLGKEIKEADILINATSVGMAPNIHESLVTKEYLRHKLAVMDLVTNPKETKLLKEAKEKGCKIVYGERMLFWQSVLKFKIFTGAEPPVKVMEESLYA
;
A
#
# COMPACT_ATOMS: atom_id res chain seq x y z
N MET A 1 4.13 3.72 5.52
CA MET A 1 4.05 2.59 4.56
C MET A 1 4.73 1.37 5.16
N LEU A 2 4.07 0.22 5.13
CA LEU A 2 4.57 -1.07 5.57
C LEU A 2 5.21 -1.79 4.38
N GLY A 3 6.43 -2.29 4.55
CA GLY A 3 7.18 -3.00 3.53
C GLY A 3 8.20 -2.15 2.77
N SER A 4 9.16 -2.84 2.13
CA SER A 4 10.27 -2.24 1.35
C SER A 4 10.64 -3.08 0.12
N GLY A 5 9.69 -3.88 -0.39
CA GLY A 5 9.83 -4.64 -1.63
C GLY A 5 9.65 -3.79 -2.89
N GLY A 6 9.56 -4.42 -4.06
CA GLY A 6 9.46 -3.72 -5.34
C GLY A 6 8.28 -2.75 -5.44
N ALA A 7 7.08 -3.17 -5.03
CA ALA A 7 5.89 -2.30 -5.00
C ALA A 7 6.06 -1.14 -4.02
N ALA A 8 6.58 -1.41 -2.81
CA ALA A 8 6.88 -0.36 -1.83
C ALA A 8 7.89 0.66 -2.38
N ARG A 9 8.89 0.21 -3.12
CA ARG A 9 9.88 1.09 -3.76
C ARG A 9 9.21 2.05 -4.75
N ALA A 10 8.36 1.54 -5.65
CA ALA A 10 7.64 2.37 -6.61
C ALA A 10 6.76 3.43 -5.91
N ILE A 11 6.03 3.01 -4.88
CA ILE A 11 5.18 3.91 -4.08
C ILE A 11 6.03 4.96 -3.35
N ALA A 12 7.17 4.56 -2.78
CA ALA A 12 8.04 5.50 -2.06
C ALA A 12 8.52 6.64 -2.96
N PHE A 13 8.98 6.34 -4.16
CA PHE A 13 9.34 7.37 -5.15
C PHE A 13 8.14 8.23 -5.54
N ALA A 14 6.99 7.62 -5.86
CA ALA A 14 5.78 8.34 -6.24
C ALA A 14 5.26 9.28 -5.14
N VAL A 15 5.39 8.91 -3.86
CA VAL A 15 5.03 9.77 -2.72
C VAL A 15 5.99 10.95 -2.63
N LYS A 16 7.30 10.72 -2.81
CA LYS A 16 8.31 11.77 -2.76
C LYS A 16 8.19 12.76 -3.93
N ASP A 17 7.89 12.28 -5.11
CA ASP A 17 7.65 13.14 -6.29
C ASP A 17 6.47 14.12 -6.09
N ARG A 18 5.64 13.88 -5.09
CA ARG A 18 4.50 14.74 -4.70
C ARG A 18 4.69 15.42 -3.34
N ASP A 19 5.93 15.57 -2.90
CA ASP A 19 6.31 16.18 -1.62
C ASP A 19 5.66 15.54 -0.38
N GLY A 20 5.25 14.27 -0.52
CA GLY A 20 4.67 13.51 0.60
C GLY A 20 5.70 13.20 1.68
N LYS A 21 5.29 13.35 2.94
CA LYS A 21 6.09 12.91 4.09
C LYS A 21 5.92 11.39 4.27
N LEU A 22 6.99 10.64 4.01
CA LEU A 22 6.97 9.18 4.06
C LEU A 22 7.71 8.66 5.30
N ILE A 23 7.13 7.63 5.92
CA ILE A 23 7.80 6.80 6.94
C ILE A 23 7.70 5.35 6.47
N ILE A 24 8.83 4.68 6.34
CA ILE A 24 8.91 3.27 5.96
C ILE A 24 9.02 2.41 7.22
N VAL A 25 8.18 1.38 7.27
CA VAL A 25 8.18 0.39 8.35
C VAL A 25 8.44 -0.98 7.76
N ASN A 26 9.45 -1.69 8.24
CA ASN A 26 9.73 -3.05 7.77
C ASN A 26 10.37 -3.89 8.87
N ARG A 27 10.12 -5.20 8.81
CA ARG A 27 10.75 -6.18 9.71
C ARG A 27 12.27 -6.22 9.53
N THR A 28 12.74 -6.17 8.28
CA THR A 28 14.15 -6.21 7.94
C THR A 28 14.72 -4.79 7.87
N TYR A 29 15.46 -4.42 8.89
CA TYR A 29 16.01 -3.07 9.07
C TYR A 29 16.84 -2.58 7.88
N LYS A 30 17.78 -3.41 7.38
CA LYS A 30 18.70 -3.03 6.29
C LYS A 30 17.95 -2.59 5.03
N ILE A 31 16.97 -3.37 4.57
CA ILE A 31 16.22 -3.09 3.34
C ILE A 31 15.36 -1.81 3.50
N ALA A 32 14.76 -1.61 4.68
CA ALA A 32 14.02 -0.39 4.99
C ALA A 32 14.89 0.85 4.97
N ARG A 33 16.07 0.76 5.59
CA ARG A 33 17.06 1.83 5.62
C ARG A 33 17.53 2.21 4.22
N ASP A 34 17.90 1.22 3.41
CA ASP A 34 18.42 1.47 2.07
C ASP A 34 17.37 2.15 1.17
N LEU A 35 16.10 1.74 1.26
CA LEU A 35 15.01 2.42 0.57
C LEU A 35 14.76 3.82 1.12
N ALA A 36 14.75 3.99 2.43
CA ALA A 36 14.52 5.28 3.07
C ALA A 36 15.59 6.31 2.70
N HIS A 37 16.86 5.88 2.64
CA HIS A 37 17.96 6.72 2.15
C HIS A 37 17.76 7.11 0.68
N ALA A 38 17.36 6.16 -0.18
CA ALA A 38 17.15 6.42 -1.61
C ALA A 38 16.08 7.48 -1.90
N VAL A 39 15.06 7.59 -1.03
CA VAL A 39 13.96 8.57 -1.17
C VAL A 39 14.01 9.69 -0.14
N ASN A 40 15.08 9.79 0.63
CA ASN A 40 15.26 10.77 1.70
C ASN A 40 14.05 10.85 2.63
N CYS A 41 13.74 9.74 3.33
CA CYS A 41 12.64 9.69 4.29
C CYS A 41 13.04 8.96 5.59
N ARG A 42 12.16 9.02 6.59
CA ARG A 42 12.33 8.28 7.83
C ARG A 42 12.00 6.80 7.64
N PHE A 43 12.65 5.96 8.44
CA PHE A 43 12.25 4.57 8.63
C PHE A 43 12.24 4.23 10.11
N ILE A 44 11.38 3.30 10.49
CA ILE A 44 11.20 2.87 11.87
C ILE A 44 11.03 1.35 11.95
N LYS A 45 11.16 0.82 13.16
CA LYS A 45 10.84 -0.57 13.46
C LYS A 45 9.34 -0.76 13.64
N LEU A 46 8.87 -2.01 13.54
CA LEU A 46 7.45 -2.35 13.63
C LEU A 46 6.83 -2.01 15.00
N ASP A 47 7.59 -2.10 16.08
CA ASP A 47 7.16 -1.78 17.44
C ASP A 47 6.79 -0.28 17.63
N GLN A 48 7.30 0.60 16.77
CA GLN A 48 7.01 2.03 16.77
C GLN A 48 5.78 2.40 15.90
N LEU A 49 5.24 1.45 15.15
CA LEU A 49 4.18 1.67 14.17
C LEU A 49 2.94 2.34 14.77
N GLY A 50 2.48 1.89 15.93
CA GLY A 50 1.26 2.41 16.55
C GLY A 50 1.30 3.90 16.86
N LYS A 51 2.46 4.43 17.24
CA LYS A 51 2.65 5.86 17.47
C LYS A 51 2.53 6.66 16.17
N GLU A 52 3.17 6.19 15.10
CA GLU A 52 3.21 6.90 13.82
C GLU A 52 1.85 6.85 13.09
N ILE A 53 1.08 5.76 13.22
CA ILE A 53 -0.26 5.68 12.60
C ILE A 53 -1.21 6.74 13.16
N LYS A 54 -1.08 7.11 14.44
CA LYS A 54 -1.95 8.13 15.06
C LYS A 54 -1.86 9.48 14.36
N GLU A 55 -0.70 9.81 13.79
CA GLU A 55 -0.43 11.08 13.12
C GLU A 55 -0.47 10.96 11.58
N ALA A 56 -0.62 9.75 11.05
CA ALA A 56 -0.59 9.53 9.62
C ALA A 56 -1.94 9.86 8.95
N ASP A 57 -1.90 10.40 7.75
CA ASP A 57 -3.08 10.59 6.89
C ASP A 57 -3.38 9.34 6.08
N ILE A 58 -2.33 8.58 5.70
CA ILE A 58 -2.42 7.42 4.83
C ILE A 58 -1.58 6.28 5.39
N LEU A 59 -2.18 5.11 5.52
CA LEU A 59 -1.52 3.83 5.79
C LEU A 59 -1.51 2.98 4.52
N ILE A 60 -0.33 2.49 4.14
CA ILE A 60 -0.19 1.61 2.97
C ILE A 60 0.45 0.30 3.42
N ASN A 61 -0.23 -0.82 3.20
CA ASN A 61 0.35 -2.15 3.32
C ASN A 61 0.91 -2.59 1.96
N ALA A 62 2.23 -2.54 1.83
CA ALA A 62 2.98 -3.03 0.68
C ALA A 62 3.78 -4.31 1.02
N THR A 63 3.28 -5.09 1.97
CA THR A 63 3.78 -6.42 2.33
C THR A 63 2.84 -7.52 1.82
N SER A 64 3.22 -8.76 1.99
CA SER A 64 2.35 -9.92 1.76
C SER A 64 1.54 -10.35 2.98
N VAL A 65 1.59 -9.61 4.10
CA VAL A 65 0.83 -9.96 5.29
C VAL A 65 -0.67 -9.77 5.04
N GLY A 66 -1.46 -10.77 5.35
CA GLY A 66 -2.90 -10.83 5.04
C GLY A 66 -3.23 -11.49 3.70
N MET A 67 -2.21 -11.87 2.91
CA MET A 67 -2.40 -12.65 1.67
C MET A 67 -2.63 -14.14 1.98
N ALA A 68 -3.42 -14.80 1.14
CA ALA A 68 -3.60 -16.26 1.22
C ALA A 68 -2.25 -17.01 1.21
N PRO A 69 -2.05 -18.07 2.04
CA PRO A 69 -3.05 -18.68 2.92
C PRO A 69 -3.27 -17.96 4.27
N ASN A 70 -2.44 -16.99 4.63
CA ASN A 70 -2.41 -16.36 5.96
C ASN A 70 -3.38 -15.15 6.04
N ILE A 71 -4.63 -15.34 5.61
CA ILE A 71 -5.65 -14.29 5.47
C ILE A 71 -6.09 -13.63 6.79
N HIS A 72 -5.78 -14.24 7.92
CA HIS A 72 -6.14 -13.76 9.26
C HIS A 72 -5.05 -12.87 9.88
N GLU A 73 -3.94 -12.67 9.20
CA GLU A 73 -2.84 -11.85 9.69
C GLU A 73 -3.03 -10.36 9.34
N SER A 74 -2.59 -9.49 10.22
CA SER A 74 -2.44 -8.05 10.02
C SER A 74 -1.26 -7.53 10.82
N LEU A 75 -0.49 -6.61 10.25
CA LEU A 75 0.58 -5.90 10.99
C LEU A 75 0.06 -4.73 11.81
N VAL A 76 -1.20 -4.38 11.61
CA VAL A 76 -1.83 -3.22 12.25
C VAL A 76 -2.93 -3.70 13.17
N THR A 77 -2.90 -3.22 14.40
CA THR A 77 -3.95 -3.46 15.38
C THR A 77 -5.13 -2.54 15.11
N LYS A 78 -6.34 -3.05 15.19
CA LYS A 78 -7.60 -2.33 14.92
C LYS A 78 -7.75 -1.02 15.70
N GLU A 79 -7.17 -0.95 16.89
CA GLU A 79 -7.20 0.23 17.78
C GLU A 79 -6.46 1.44 17.21
N TYR A 80 -5.53 1.23 16.27
CA TYR A 80 -4.83 2.33 15.60
C TYR A 80 -5.57 2.90 14.39
N LEU A 81 -6.61 2.20 13.93
CA LEU A 81 -7.43 2.65 12.79
C LEU A 81 -8.46 3.69 13.24
N ARG A 82 -8.62 4.74 12.47
CA ARG A 82 -9.50 5.87 12.79
C ARG A 82 -10.15 6.45 11.54
N HIS A 83 -11.33 7.03 11.67
CA HIS A 83 -12.16 7.57 10.58
C HIS A 83 -11.41 8.45 9.56
N LYS A 84 -10.45 9.27 10.00
CA LYS A 84 -9.69 10.17 9.11
C LYS A 84 -8.54 9.49 8.35
N LEU A 85 -8.20 8.25 8.69
CA LEU A 85 -7.12 7.52 8.05
C LEU A 85 -7.59 6.94 6.71
N ALA A 86 -6.81 7.14 5.66
CA ALA A 86 -6.94 6.37 4.43
C ALA A 86 -6.07 5.11 4.53
N VAL A 87 -6.61 3.95 4.19
CA VAL A 87 -5.90 2.67 4.26
C VAL A 87 -5.89 2.01 2.88
N MET A 88 -4.70 1.81 2.35
CA MET A 88 -4.47 1.06 1.11
C MET A 88 -3.77 -0.26 1.44
N ASP A 89 -4.29 -1.34 0.90
CA ASP A 89 -3.65 -2.66 0.98
C ASP A 89 -3.36 -3.19 -0.43
N LEU A 90 -2.11 -3.54 -0.69
CA LEU A 90 -1.68 -4.04 -2.01
C LEU A 90 -1.98 -5.52 -2.22
N VAL A 91 -2.39 -6.22 -1.17
CA VAL A 91 -2.83 -7.62 -1.29
C VAL A 91 -4.10 -7.67 -2.14
N THR A 92 -4.11 -8.59 -3.12
CA THR A 92 -5.25 -8.79 -4.03
C THR A 92 -6.01 -10.10 -3.77
N ASN A 93 -5.41 -11.02 -3.05
CA ASN A 93 -6.05 -12.29 -2.67
C ASN A 93 -5.82 -12.58 -1.17
N PRO A 94 -6.85 -12.45 -0.32
CA PRO A 94 -8.23 -12.06 -0.64
C PRO A 94 -8.33 -10.58 -1.06
N LYS A 95 -9.37 -10.23 -1.81
CA LYS A 95 -9.65 -8.83 -2.18
C LYS A 95 -9.81 -7.94 -0.96
N GLU A 96 -10.53 -8.39 0.06
CA GLU A 96 -10.72 -7.69 1.32
C GLU A 96 -9.95 -8.41 2.43
N THR A 97 -8.74 -7.92 2.70
CA THR A 97 -7.89 -8.43 3.78
C THR A 97 -8.46 -8.12 5.16
N LYS A 98 -7.92 -8.77 6.20
CA LYS A 98 -8.25 -8.44 7.60
C LYS A 98 -8.04 -6.95 7.88
N LEU A 99 -6.93 -6.37 7.41
CA LEU A 99 -6.63 -4.95 7.56
C LEU A 99 -7.75 -4.07 6.97
N LEU A 100 -8.19 -4.36 5.73
CA LEU A 100 -9.23 -3.56 5.07
C LEU A 100 -10.61 -3.74 5.73
N LYS A 101 -10.96 -4.95 6.20
CA LYS A 101 -12.18 -5.19 6.97
C LYS A 101 -12.23 -4.35 8.23
N GLU A 102 -11.17 -4.41 9.03
CA GLU A 102 -11.06 -3.64 10.27
C GLU A 102 -11.04 -2.12 10.02
N ALA A 103 -10.38 -1.69 8.94
CA ALA A 103 -10.36 -0.29 8.53
C ALA A 103 -11.77 0.21 8.15
N LYS A 104 -12.53 -0.59 7.42
CA LYS A 104 -13.92 -0.29 7.05
C LYS A 104 -14.84 -0.17 8.27
N GLU A 105 -14.70 -1.08 9.23
CA GLU A 105 -15.44 -1.04 10.50
C GLU A 105 -15.12 0.22 11.33
N LYS A 106 -13.91 0.77 11.19
CA LYS A 106 -13.47 2.02 11.84
C LYS A 106 -13.80 3.28 11.02
N GLY A 107 -14.51 3.12 9.90
CA GLY A 107 -14.88 4.24 9.02
C GLY A 107 -13.71 4.86 8.26
N CYS A 108 -12.59 4.13 8.09
CA CYS A 108 -11.48 4.59 7.27
C CYS A 108 -11.89 4.64 5.79
N LYS A 109 -11.26 5.55 5.04
CA LYS A 109 -11.29 5.47 3.58
C LYS A 109 -10.40 4.32 3.13
N ILE A 110 -10.92 3.36 2.37
CA ILE A 110 -10.15 2.18 1.93
C ILE A 110 -9.84 2.23 0.44
N VAL A 111 -8.67 1.70 0.07
CA VAL A 111 -8.23 1.52 -1.31
C VAL A 111 -7.73 0.08 -1.48
N TYR A 112 -8.35 -0.65 -2.39
CA TYR A 112 -8.01 -2.04 -2.70
C TYR A 112 -6.76 -2.15 -3.58
N GLY A 113 -6.00 -3.21 -3.40
CA GLY A 113 -4.78 -3.51 -4.18
C GLY A 113 -5.03 -3.66 -5.68
N GLU A 114 -6.21 -4.11 -6.07
CA GLU A 114 -6.65 -4.20 -7.46
C GLU A 114 -6.51 -2.86 -8.23
N ARG A 115 -6.70 -1.73 -7.56
CA ARG A 115 -6.55 -0.41 -8.19
C ARG A 115 -5.11 -0.15 -8.64
N MET A 116 -4.14 -0.56 -7.84
CA MET A 116 -2.73 -0.45 -8.24
C MET A 116 -2.41 -1.40 -9.39
N LEU A 117 -2.87 -2.65 -9.33
CA LEU A 117 -2.68 -3.63 -10.38
C LEU A 117 -3.28 -3.15 -11.72
N PHE A 118 -4.48 -2.59 -11.67
CA PHE A 118 -5.14 -1.99 -12.83
C PHE A 118 -4.30 -0.90 -13.48
N TRP A 119 -3.87 0.10 -12.73
CA TRP A 119 -3.08 1.20 -13.27
C TRP A 119 -1.69 0.76 -13.75
N GLN A 120 -1.08 -0.24 -13.11
CA GLN A 120 0.13 -0.87 -13.66
C GLN A 120 -0.12 -1.51 -15.02
N SER A 121 -1.26 -2.16 -15.21
CA SER A 121 -1.62 -2.79 -16.48
C SER A 121 -1.86 -1.75 -17.57
N VAL A 122 -2.53 -0.65 -17.26
CA VAL A 122 -2.71 0.51 -18.16
C VAL A 122 -1.36 1.06 -18.63
N LEU A 123 -0.43 1.29 -17.70
CA LEU A 123 0.91 1.80 -18.03
C LEU A 123 1.73 0.80 -18.84
N LYS A 124 1.67 -0.48 -18.48
CA LYS A 124 2.36 -1.56 -19.24
C LYS A 124 1.85 -1.67 -20.66
N PHE A 125 0.53 -1.59 -20.86
CA PHE A 125 -0.06 -1.61 -22.19
C PHE A 125 0.56 -0.52 -23.08
N LYS A 126 0.60 0.73 -22.60
CA LYS A 126 1.19 1.85 -23.32
C LYS A 126 2.67 1.63 -23.63
N ILE A 127 3.45 1.15 -22.66
CA ILE A 127 4.88 0.90 -22.82
C ILE A 127 5.15 -0.19 -23.85
N PHE A 128 4.38 -1.29 -23.83
CA PHE A 128 4.64 -2.43 -24.69
C PHE A 128 4.10 -2.27 -26.13
N THR A 129 3.01 -1.52 -26.28
CA THR A 129 2.34 -1.38 -27.59
C THR A 129 2.62 -0.04 -28.27
N GLY A 130 3.06 0.97 -27.52
CA GLY A 130 3.13 2.36 -27.98
C GLY A 130 1.77 3.01 -28.22
N ALA A 131 0.67 2.27 -28.07
CA ALA A 131 -0.69 2.77 -28.29
C ALA A 131 -1.32 3.32 -26.98
N GLU A 132 -2.32 4.19 -27.13
CA GLU A 132 -3.11 4.64 -25.98
C GLU A 132 -3.97 3.47 -25.43
N PRO A 133 -3.90 3.19 -24.11
CA PRO A 133 -4.62 2.10 -23.51
C PRO A 133 -6.13 2.36 -23.53
N PRO A 134 -6.96 1.35 -23.87
CA PRO A 134 -8.42 1.45 -23.80
C PRO A 134 -8.89 1.33 -22.34
N VAL A 135 -8.62 2.38 -21.55
CA VAL A 135 -8.78 2.39 -20.08
C VAL A 135 -10.17 1.91 -19.65
N LYS A 136 -11.23 2.38 -20.33
CA LYS A 136 -12.61 2.01 -20.00
C LYS A 136 -12.85 0.50 -20.18
N VAL A 137 -12.42 -0.07 -21.31
CA VAL A 137 -12.56 -1.51 -21.59
C VAL A 137 -11.75 -2.34 -20.60
N MET A 138 -10.53 -1.89 -20.28
CA MET A 138 -9.68 -2.56 -19.29
C MET A 138 -10.30 -2.53 -17.89
N GLU A 139 -10.95 -1.43 -17.51
CA GLU A 139 -11.62 -1.31 -16.22
C GLU A 139 -12.89 -2.18 -16.13
N GLU A 140 -13.71 -2.18 -17.17
CA GLU A 140 -14.89 -3.05 -17.27
C GLU A 140 -14.50 -4.54 -17.16
N SER A 141 -13.40 -4.94 -17.82
CA SER A 141 -12.88 -6.32 -17.77
C SER A 141 -12.35 -6.75 -16.40
N LEU A 142 -11.95 -5.80 -15.55
CA LEU A 142 -11.48 -6.10 -14.20
C LEU A 142 -12.63 -6.53 -13.27
N TYR A 143 -13.86 -6.09 -13.56
CA TYR A 143 -15.03 -6.32 -12.73
C TYR A 143 -16.06 -7.29 -13.38
N ALA A 144 -15.75 -7.81 -14.57
CA ALA A 144 -16.53 -8.86 -15.24
C ALA A 144 -16.22 -10.23 -14.64
#